data_922e3a8c7496aec6c1cf2828fe1950b5
#
_entry.id   922e3a8c7496aec6c1cf2828fe1950b5
#
_cell.length_a   1.000
_cell.length_b   1.000
_cell.length_c   1.000
_cell.angle_alpha   90.00
_cell.angle_beta   90.00
_cell.angle_gamma   90.00
#
_symmetry.space_group_name_H-M   'P 1'
#
loop_
_entity.id
_entity.type
_entity.pdbx_description
1 polymer ?
#
loop_
_entity_poly.entity_id
_entity_poly.type
_entity_poly.pdbx_seq_one_letter_code
_entity_poly.pdbx_strand_id
1 'polypeptide(L)'
;SLPLLYLTEANKQAPMTAPGFCMLLRKHLQNGRITDITQPGLERIVHLHIEHLNEMGDLCRKKLIIEIMGKHSNIIFTDEKDLIIDSIKHISGMVSSVREVLPGRPYFIPQTQDKLDPLALTRDSFFQAMLRSNQPVYKALYGTYTGISPLMAHEICYRSGIDGDQSTALLSQPQGTELGERLFY
;
A
#
# COMPACT_ATOMS: atom_id res chain seq x y z
N SER A 1 -6.96 8.16 15.91
CA SER A 1 -5.51 8.28 15.66
C SER A 1 -5.22 7.92 14.21
N LEU A 2 -4.30 8.66 13.59
CA LEU A 2 -3.83 8.32 12.24
C LEU A 2 -2.90 7.10 12.34
N PRO A 3 -3.09 6.05 11.52
CA PRO A 3 -2.13 4.95 11.42
C PRO A 3 -0.87 5.47 10.72
N LEU A 4 0.28 5.31 11.39
CA LEU A 4 1.57 5.77 10.90
C LEU A 4 2.62 4.67 11.13
N LEU A 5 3.55 4.57 10.21
CA LEU A 5 4.78 3.79 10.34
C LEU A 5 5.97 4.75 10.23
N TYR A 6 6.80 4.84 11.26
CA TYR A 6 7.95 5.73 11.31
C TYR A 6 9.00 5.24 12.31
N LEU A 7 10.22 5.69 12.15
CA LEU A 7 11.29 5.47 13.11
C LEU A 7 11.15 6.46 14.28
N THR A 8 11.37 5.99 15.51
CA THR A 8 11.29 6.82 16.70
C THR A 8 12.27 6.34 17.76
N GLU A 9 12.84 7.27 18.50
CA GLU A 9 13.64 7.00 19.69
C GLU A 9 12.78 6.98 20.98
N ALA A 10 11.52 7.44 20.87
CA ALA A 10 10.61 7.50 22.00
C ALA A 10 9.97 6.14 22.29
N ASN A 11 10.17 5.64 23.51
CA ASN A 11 9.47 4.45 23.98
C ASN A 11 8.08 4.84 24.55
N LYS A 12 7.04 4.23 23.99
CA LYS A 12 5.69 4.29 24.56
C LYS A 12 5.57 3.25 25.68
N GLN A 13 4.86 3.60 26.75
CA GLN A 13 4.54 2.63 27.78
C GLN A 13 3.73 1.47 27.20
N ALA A 14 4.22 0.24 27.43
CA ALA A 14 3.49 -0.96 27.07
C ALA A 14 2.32 -1.17 28.05
N PRO A 15 1.17 -1.72 27.59
CA PRO A 15 0.11 -2.11 28.52
C PRO A 15 0.58 -3.21 29.46
N MET A 16 0.06 -3.26 30.68
CA MET A 16 0.41 -4.26 31.69
C MET A 16 0.17 -5.69 31.20
N THR A 17 -0.88 -5.88 30.42
CA THR A 17 -1.20 -7.19 29.81
C THR A 17 -0.99 -7.10 28.30
N ALA A 18 -0.13 -7.93 27.74
CA ALA A 18 0.12 -7.98 26.30
C ALA A 18 -1.07 -8.60 25.57
N PRO A 19 -1.59 -7.96 24.50
CA PRO A 19 -2.63 -8.58 23.65
C PRO A 19 -2.15 -9.91 23.04
N GLY A 20 -3.10 -10.80 22.70
CA GLY A 20 -2.82 -12.11 22.13
C GLY A 20 -1.92 -12.06 20.88
N PHE A 21 -2.20 -11.15 19.97
CA PHE A 21 -1.37 -10.94 18.79
C PHE A 21 0.10 -10.55 19.14
N CYS A 22 0.28 -9.72 20.18
CA CYS A 22 1.64 -9.38 20.66
C CYS A 22 2.35 -10.63 21.21
N MET A 23 1.66 -11.49 21.96
CA MET A 23 2.23 -12.73 22.49
C MET A 23 2.61 -13.70 21.36
N LEU A 24 1.77 -13.78 20.32
CA LEU A 24 2.08 -14.56 19.12
C LEU A 24 3.32 -14.05 18.40
N LEU A 25 3.43 -12.74 18.20
CA LEU A 25 4.63 -12.15 17.59
C LEU A 25 5.88 -12.41 18.43
N ARG A 26 5.80 -12.29 19.75
CA ARG A 26 6.94 -12.64 20.65
C ARG A 26 7.35 -14.09 20.46
N LYS A 27 6.41 -15.03 20.41
CA LYS A 27 6.70 -16.46 20.21
C LYS A 27 7.48 -16.71 18.90
N HIS A 28 7.11 -16.04 17.82
CA HIS A 28 7.65 -16.31 16.50
C HIS A 28 8.78 -15.38 16.06
N LEU A 29 8.88 -14.19 16.63
CA LEU A 29 9.82 -13.17 16.17
C LEU A 29 10.89 -12.79 17.19
N GLN A 30 10.86 -13.36 18.39
CA GLN A 30 11.89 -13.10 19.38
C GLN A 30 13.26 -13.53 18.84
N ASN A 31 14.24 -12.61 18.91
CA ASN A 31 15.58 -12.77 18.33
C ASN A 31 15.58 -12.88 16.78
N GLY A 32 14.47 -12.60 16.13
CA GLY A 32 14.40 -12.51 14.67
C GLY A 32 15.10 -11.27 14.13
N ARG A 33 15.54 -11.35 12.88
CA ARG A 33 16.18 -10.25 12.16
C ARG A 33 15.31 -9.79 11.00
N ILE A 34 15.08 -8.49 10.90
CA ILE A 34 14.49 -7.89 9.70
C ILE A 34 15.55 -7.95 8.60
N THR A 35 15.24 -8.64 7.53
CA THR A 35 16.15 -8.84 6.39
C THR A 35 15.85 -7.90 5.24
N ASP A 36 14.58 -7.46 5.13
CA ASP A 36 14.16 -6.54 4.08
C ASP A 36 12.88 -5.79 4.50
N ILE A 37 12.69 -4.62 3.88
CA ILE A 37 11.47 -3.80 4.02
C ILE A 37 11.03 -3.43 2.60
N THR A 38 9.85 -3.90 2.19
CA THR A 38 9.34 -3.69 0.84
C THR A 38 7.96 -3.03 0.85
N GLN A 39 7.66 -2.31 -0.22
CA GLN A 39 6.36 -1.71 -0.49
C GLN A 39 5.88 -2.20 -1.86
N PRO A 40 4.71 -2.86 -1.97
CA PRO A 40 4.17 -3.30 -3.25
C PRO A 40 3.68 -2.10 -4.07
N GLY A 41 4.40 -1.74 -5.13
CA GLY A 41 4.06 -0.60 -5.99
C GLY A 41 3.82 0.68 -5.18
N LEU A 42 2.72 1.38 -5.45
CA LEU A 42 2.28 2.57 -4.72
C LEU A 42 1.18 2.26 -3.69
N GLU A 43 1.08 1.01 -3.25
CA GLU A 43 0.13 0.64 -2.20
C GLU A 43 0.57 1.18 -0.83
N ARG A 44 -0.40 1.49 0.03
CA ARG A 44 -0.15 1.92 1.42
C ARG A 44 0.05 0.71 2.32
N ILE A 45 0.96 -0.16 1.91
CA ILE A 45 1.29 -1.44 2.54
C ILE A 45 2.80 -1.54 2.66
N VAL A 46 3.28 -1.94 3.83
CA VAL A 46 4.70 -2.21 4.07
C VAL A 46 4.85 -3.64 4.53
N HIS A 47 5.76 -4.37 3.91
CA HIS A 47 6.14 -5.71 4.30
C HIS A 47 7.49 -5.67 5.03
N LEU A 48 7.53 -6.13 6.28
CA LEU A 48 8.76 -6.42 6.99
C LEU A 48 9.06 -7.90 6.83
N HIS A 49 10.13 -8.23 6.14
CA HIS A 49 10.61 -9.61 5.97
C HIS A 49 11.50 -9.97 7.15
N ILE A 50 11.21 -11.08 7.80
CA ILE A 50 11.85 -11.44 9.05
C ILE A 50 12.35 -12.88 8.98
N GLU A 51 13.60 -13.09 9.34
CA GLU A 51 14.20 -14.41 9.54
C GLU A 51 14.35 -14.68 11.04
N HIS A 52 13.98 -15.88 11.45
CA HIS A 52 14.15 -16.37 12.82
C HIS A 52 14.44 -17.86 12.83
N LEU A 53 15.01 -18.37 13.92
CA LEU A 53 15.13 -19.81 14.15
C LEU A 53 13.89 -20.33 14.84
N ASN A 54 13.37 -21.46 14.37
CA ASN A 54 12.29 -22.16 15.05
C ASN A 54 12.81 -22.92 16.29
N GLU A 55 11.93 -23.63 17.00
CA GLU A 55 12.27 -24.40 18.20
C GLU A 55 13.26 -25.55 17.92
N MET A 56 13.37 -26.00 16.66
CA MET A 56 14.31 -27.03 16.21
C MET A 56 15.64 -26.45 15.69
N GLY A 57 15.77 -25.12 15.63
CA GLY A 57 16.97 -24.43 15.13
C GLY A 57 16.97 -24.23 13.61
N ASP A 58 15.87 -24.53 12.91
CA ASP A 58 15.79 -24.30 11.45
C ASP A 58 15.47 -22.83 11.16
N LEU A 59 16.07 -22.33 10.09
CA LEU A 59 15.81 -20.97 9.62
C LEU A 59 14.43 -20.88 8.99
N CYS A 60 13.57 -20.05 9.57
CA CYS A 60 12.23 -19.76 9.10
C CYS A 60 12.12 -18.31 8.61
N ARG A 61 11.30 -18.09 7.58
CA ARG A 61 10.97 -16.77 7.05
C ARG A 61 9.51 -16.44 7.31
N LYS A 62 9.28 -15.23 7.76
CA LYS A 62 7.95 -14.69 8.07
C LYS A 62 7.84 -13.29 7.51
N LYS A 63 6.60 -12.83 7.34
CA LYS A 63 6.32 -11.43 6.98
C LYS A 63 5.37 -10.79 7.98
N LEU A 64 5.68 -9.58 8.40
CA LEU A 64 4.76 -8.71 9.10
C LEU A 64 4.31 -7.63 8.12
N ILE A 65 3.03 -7.67 7.77
CA ILE A 65 2.42 -6.82 6.75
C ILE A 65 1.63 -5.73 7.45
N ILE A 66 1.97 -4.48 7.16
CA ILE A 66 1.36 -3.30 7.78
C ILE A 66 0.56 -2.58 6.70
N GLU A 67 -0.77 -2.61 6.82
CA GLU A 67 -1.71 -1.93 5.91
C GLU A 67 -2.17 -0.61 6.53
N ILE A 68 -1.97 0.49 5.81
CA ILE A 68 -2.30 1.85 6.25
C ILE A 68 -3.49 2.36 5.42
N MET A 69 -4.70 1.91 5.76
CA MET A 69 -5.92 2.16 5.00
C MET A 69 -7.04 2.79 5.87
N GLY A 70 -6.69 3.76 6.71
CA GLY A 70 -7.65 4.43 7.60
C GLY A 70 -8.34 3.44 8.53
N LYS A 71 -9.67 3.37 8.51
CA LYS A 71 -10.45 2.42 9.34
C LYS A 71 -10.16 0.95 9.03
N HIS A 72 -9.68 0.66 7.83
CA HIS A 72 -9.33 -0.69 7.37
C HIS A 72 -7.86 -1.06 7.62
N SER A 73 -7.10 -0.18 8.28
CA SER A 73 -5.71 -0.49 8.66
C SER A 73 -5.64 -1.76 9.49
N ASN A 74 -4.62 -2.57 9.21
CA ASN A 74 -4.40 -3.85 9.88
C ASN A 74 -2.90 -4.14 10.00
N ILE A 75 -2.52 -5.05 10.89
CA ILE A 75 -1.21 -5.67 10.91
C ILE A 75 -1.45 -7.17 10.80
N ILE A 76 -0.87 -7.79 9.78
CA ILE A 76 -1.09 -9.18 9.42
C ILE A 76 0.24 -9.91 9.47
N PHE A 77 0.27 -11.07 10.10
CA PHE A 77 1.46 -11.89 10.21
C PHE A 77 1.29 -13.15 9.36
N THR A 78 2.23 -13.40 8.44
CA THR A 78 2.18 -14.51 7.50
C THR A 78 3.45 -15.37 7.56
N ASP A 79 3.34 -16.58 7.03
CA ASP A 79 4.50 -17.39 6.70
C ASP A 79 5.13 -16.99 5.36
N GLU A 80 6.12 -17.74 4.91
CA GLU A 80 6.83 -17.51 3.64
C GLU A 80 5.96 -17.73 2.40
N LYS A 81 4.86 -18.50 2.53
CA LYS A 81 3.90 -18.82 1.46
C LYS A 81 2.69 -17.89 1.46
N ASP A 82 2.77 -16.78 2.18
CA ASP A 82 1.67 -15.82 2.37
C ASP A 82 0.40 -16.40 3.04
N LEU A 83 0.52 -17.52 3.79
CA LEU A 83 -0.55 -17.97 4.65
C LEU A 83 -0.59 -17.13 5.92
N ILE A 84 -1.76 -16.59 6.22
CA ILE A 84 -1.99 -15.78 7.43
C ILE A 84 -1.87 -16.66 8.66
N ILE A 85 -0.95 -16.31 9.54
CA ILE A 85 -0.80 -16.95 10.86
C ILE A 85 -1.76 -16.28 11.82
N ASP A 86 -1.81 -14.94 11.83
CA ASP A 86 -2.74 -14.14 12.62
C ASP A 86 -2.75 -12.67 12.17
N SER A 87 -3.65 -11.85 12.73
CA SER A 87 -3.73 -10.41 12.49
C SER A 87 -4.35 -9.67 13.66
N ILE A 88 -4.12 -8.36 13.74
CA ILE A 88 -4.75 -7.52 14.79
C ILE A 88 -6.28 -7.51 14.63
N LYS A 89 -6.76 -7.44 13.37
CA LYS A 89 -8.19 -7.43 13.05
C LYS A 89 -8.53 -8.65 12.19
N HIS A 90 -9.35 -9.53 12.71
CA HIS A 90 -9.92 -10.63 11.95
C HIS A 90 -11.08 -10.11 11.09
N ILE A 91 -11.03 -10.39 9.80
CA ILE A 91 -12.05 -9.99 8.83
C ILE A 91 -12.61 -11.26 8.17
N SER A 92 -13.84 -11.58 8.50
CA SER A 92 -14.55 -12.72 7.89
C SER A 92 -15.28 -12.30 6.60
N GLY A 93 -15.68 -13.26 5.79
CA GLY A 93 -16.51 -13.04 4.60
C GLY A 93 -17.86 -12.36 4.90
N MET A 94 -18.35 -12.41 6.14
CA MET A 94 -19.54 -11.65 6.56
C MET A 94 -19.27 -10.16 6.73
N VAL A 95 -18.02 -9.77 7.01
CA VAL A 95 -17.60 -8.36 7.22
C VAL A 95 -17.09 -7.72 5.93
N SER A 96 -16.48 -8.51 5.05
CA SER A 96 -15.96 -8.05 3.77
C SER A 96 -16.20 -9.08 2.68
N SER A 97 -16.80 -8.63 1.58
CA SER A 97 -16.94 -9.44 0.35
C SER A 97 -15.67 -9.45 -0.50
N VAL A 98 -14.68 -8.60 -0.18
CA VAL A 98 -13.48 -8.41 -1.00
C VAL A 98 -12.41 -9.46 -0.65
N ARG A 99 -12.15 -9.67 0.65
CA ARG A 99 -11.23 -10.70 1.14
C ARG A 99 -11.49 -11.02 2.61
N GLU A 100 -11.10 -12.22 2.99
CA GLU A 100 -11.00 -12.62 4.39
C GLU A 100 -9.58 -12.37 4.92
N VAL A 101 -9.48 -11.97 6.18
CA VAL A 101 -8.20 -11.88 6.91
C VAL A 101 -8.36 -12.71 8.19
N LEU A 102 -8.11 -14.00 8.05
CA LEU A 102 -8.26 -15.00 9.10
C LEU A 102 -7.07 -15.97 9.07
N PRO A 103 -6.70 -16.56 10.22
CA PRO A 103 -5.67 -17.61 10.25
C PRO A 103 -5.95 -18.74 9.26
N GLY A 104 -4.89 -19.18 8.55
CA GLY A 104 -4.97 -20.23 7.54
C GLY A 104 -5.49 -19.78 6.17
N ARG A 105 -5.89 -18.52 6.00
CA ARG A 105 -6.25 -17.97 4.69
C ARG A 105 -5.03 -17.39 3.99
N PRO A 106 -4.98 -17.43 2.64
CA PRO A 106 -3.92 -16.77 1.89
C PRO A 106 -4.06 -15.24 2.00
N TYR A 107 -2.94 -14.56 2.21
CA TYR A 107 -2.89 -13.11 2.09
C TYR A 107 -2.79 -12.72 0.62
N PHE A 108 -3.53 -11.72 0.22
CA PHE A 108 -3.40 -11.06 -1.06
C PHE A 108 -3.84 -9.59 -0.96
N ILE A 109 -3.32 -8.76 -1.84
CA ILE A 109 -3.74 -7.36 -1.99
C ILE A 109 -4.93 -7.35 -2.94
N PRO A 110 -6.14 -6.96 -2.49
CA PRO A 110 -7.29 -6.94 -3.36
C PRO A 110 -7.15 -5.85 -4.43
N GLN A 111 -7.27 -6.23 -5.67
CA GLN A 111 -7.44 -5.26 -6.76
C GLN A 111 -8.87 -4.73 -6.74
N THR A 112 -9.06 -3.60 -6.07
CA THR A 112 -10.38 -2.98 -5.92
C THR A 112 -10.75 -2.05 -7.07
N GLN A 113 -9.80 -1.71 -7.94
CA GLN A 113 -9.97 -0.80 -9.08
C GLN A 113 -9.02 -1.20 -10.21
N ASP A 114 -9.50 -1.13 -11.46
CA ASP A 114 -8.70 -1.34 -12.68
C ASP A 114 -7.83 -0.09 -12.99
N LYS A 115 -7.00 0.30 -12.02
CA LYS A 115 -6.08 1.42 -12.17
C LYS A 115 -4.72 0.93 -12.65
N LEU A 116 -4.10 1.76 -13.46
CA LEU A 116 -2.76 1.52 -13.98
C LEU A 116 -1.70 1.91 -12.94
N ASP A 117 -0.61 1.17 -12.89
CA ASP A 117 0.56 1.58 -12.11
C ASP A 117 1.33 2.64 -12.91
N PRO A 118 1.39 3.90 -12.46
CA PRO A 118 2.10 4.95 -13.19
C PRO A 118 3.60 4.67 -13.32
N LEU A 119 4.20 3.93 -12.37
CA LEU A 119 5.63 3.60 -12.39
C LEU A 119 5.99 2.55 -13.46
N ALA A 120 5.00 1.78 -13.93
CA ALA A 120 5.18 0.78 -14.97
C ALA A 120 4.93 1.31 -16.39
N LEU A 121 4.50 2.57 -16.53
CA LEU A 121 4.13 3.16 -17.81
C LEU A 121 5.28 3.95 -18.46
N THR A 122 5.29 3.96 -19.79
CA THR A 122 6.05 4.96 -20.56
C THR A 122 5.27 6.28 -20.61
N ARG A 123 5.97 7.39 -20.89
CA ARG A 123 5.32 8.72 -21.02
C ARG A 123 4.20 8.71 -22.05
N ASP A 124 4.40 8.06 -23.19
CA ASP A 124 3.39 7.99 -24.25
C ASP A 124 2.15 7.20 -23.81
N SER A 125 2.34 6.05 -23.15
CA SER A 125 1.21 5.24 -22.65
C SER A 125 0.46 5.95 -21.52
N PHE A 126 1.16 6.73 -20.68
CA PHE A 126 0.55 7.58 -19.67
C PHE A 126 -0.39 8.61 -20.33
N PHE A 127 0.12 9.38 -21.29
CA PHE A 127 -0.69 10.39 -21.95
C PHE A 127 -1.90 9.80 -22.66
N GLN A 128 -1.71 8.71 -23.41
CA GLN A 128 -2.80 8.02 -24.10
C GLN A 128 -3.87 7.47 -23.17
N ALA A 129 -3.50 6.94 -22.02
CA ALA A 129 -4.44 6.44 -21.02
C ALA A 129 -5.32 7.57 -20.46
N MET A 130 -4.73 8.74 -20.22
CA MET A 130 -5.43 9.90 -19.68
C MET A 130 -6.38 10.53 -20.69
N LEU A 131 -6.02 10.58 -21.98
CA LEU A 131 -6.87 11.14 -23.04
C LEU A 131 -8.16 10.35 -23.29
N ARG A 132 -8.20 9.08 -22.90
CA ARG A 132 -9.42 8.24 -23.07
C ARG A 132 -10.59 8.71 -22.23
N SER A 133 -10.36 9.54 -21.23
CA SER A 133 -11.40 10.03 -20.33
C SER A 133 -11.69 11.50 -20.62
N ASN A 134 -12.86 11.82 -21.14
CA ASN A 134 -13.29 13.22 -21.30
C ASN A 134 -13.79 13.78 -19.96
N GLN A 135 -12.89 14.12 -19.06
CA GLN A 135 -13.16 14.62 -17.70
C GLN A 135 -12.08 15.61 -17.27
N PRO A 136 -12.26 16.34 -16.15
CA PRO A 136 -11.22 17.20 -15.61
C PRO A 136 -9.88 16.46 -15.42
N VAL A 137 -8.77 17.13 -15.75
CA VAL A 137 -7.42 16.53 -15.71
C VAL A 137 -7.11 15.91 -14.35
N TYR A 138 -7.40 16.62 -13.24
CA TYR A 138 -7.16 16.08 -11.90
C TYR A 138 -7.96 14.80 -11.63
N LYS A 139 -9.21 14.70 -12.15
CA LYS A 139 -10.02 13.48 -12.01
C LYS A 139 -9.46 12.34 -12.84
N ALA A 140 -9.02 12.63 -14.07
CA ALA A 140 -8.37 11.65 -14.92
C ALA A 140 -7.12 11.06 -14.25
N LEU A 141 -6.29 11.91 -13.61
CA LEU A 141 -5.09 11.47 -12.90
C LEU A 141 -5.42 10.48 -11.78
N TYR A 142 -6.21 10.87 -10.78
CA TYR A 142 -6.47 9.96 -9.65
C TYR A 142 -7.44 8.82 -10.00
N GLY A 143 -8.23 8.97 -11.05
CA GLY A 143 -9.15 7.93 -11.53
C GLY A 143 -8.45 6.81 -12.31
N THR A 144 -7.42 7.15 -13.10
CA THR A 144 -6.70 6.22 -13.97
C THR A 144 -5.54 5.52 -13.27
N TYR A 145 -4.87 6.20 -12.33
CA TYR A 145 -3.62 5.70 -11.75
C TYR A 145 -3.75 5.33 -10.27
N THR A 146 -3.10 4.22 -9.91
CA THR A 146 -2.98 3.82 -8.51
C THR A 146 -2.03 4.77 -7.77
N GLY A 147 -2.20 4.90 -6.46
CA GLY A 147 -1.35 5.71 -5.59
C GLY A 147 -1.57 7.22 -5.66
N ILE A 148 -2.31 7.73 -6.63
CA ILE A 148 -2.60 9.17 -6.76
C ILE A 148 -3.88 9.52 -6.02
N SER A 149 -3.76 10.41 -5.01
CA SER A 149 -4.90 11.00 -4.31
C SER A 149 -5.45 12.23 -5.07
N PRO A 150 -6.70 12.67 -4.82
CA PRO A 150 -7.20 13.92 -5.39
C PRO A 150 -6.29 15.12 -5.10
N LEU A 151 -5.77 15.24 -3.88
CA LEU A 151 -4.84 16.31 -3.49
C LEU A 151 -3.55 16.25 -4.30
N MET A 152 -2.98 15.05 -4.45
CA MET A 152 -1.78 14.85 -5.24
C MET A 152 -2.02 15.17 -6.72
N ALA A 153 -3.19 14.82 -7.26
CA ALA A 153 -3.55 15.15 -8.63
C ALA A 153 -3.61 16.67 -8.87
N HIS A 154 -4.20 17.43 -7.93
CA HIS A 154 -4.19 18.90 -8.00
C HIS A 154 -2.78 19.47 -7.92
N GLU A 155 -1.93 18.94 -7.04
CA GLU A 155 -0.53 19.37 -6.92
C GLU A 155 0.27 19.10 -8.20
N ILE A 156 0.08 17.95 -8.83
CA ILE A 156 0.71 17.62 -10.12
C ILE A 156 0.26 18.63 -11.19
N CYS A 157 -1.03 18.92 -11.30
CA CYS A 157 -1.54 19.93 -12.24
C CYS A 157 -0.91 21.30 -11.98
N TYR A 158 -0.89 21.74 -10.72
CA TYR A 158 -0.31 23.02 -10.33
C TYR A 158 1.17 23.12 -10.71
N ARG A 159 1.98 22.12 -10.38
CA ARG A 159 3.41 22.09 -10.72
C ARG A 159 3.68 22.04 -12.21
N SER A 160 2.76 21.47 -12.99
CA SER A 160 2.84 21.40 -14.45
C SER A 160 2.31 22.68 -15.13
N GLY A 161 1.81 23.66 -14.39
CA GLY A 161 1.21 24.88 -14.94
C GLY A 161 -0.10 24.61 -15.70
N ILE A 162 -0.81 23.54 -15.36
CA ILE A 162 -2.04 23.09 -16.03
C ILE A 162 -3.24 23.35 -15.12
N ASP A 163 -4.30 23.93 -15.69
CA ASP A 163 -5.58 23.99 -15.01
C ASP A 163 -6.16 22.58 -14.82
N GLY A 164 -6.19 22.11 -13.60
CA GLY A 164 -6.69 20.77 -13.28
C GLY A 164 -8.18 20.57 -13.61
N ASP A 165 -8.95 21.65 -13.61
CA ASP A 165 -10.40 21.60 -13.90
C ASP A 165 -10.71 21.60 -15.40
N GLN A 166 -9.75 21.91 -16.28
CA GLN A 166 -9.93 21.80 -17.73
C GLN A 166 -10.14 20.33 -18.14
N SER A 167 -10.88 20.12 -19.23
CA SER A 167 -11.08 18.78 -19.82
C SER A 167 -9.77 18.23 -20.38
N THR A 168 -9.54 16.93 -20.18
CA THR A 168 -8.43 16.20 -20.84
C THR A 168 -8.44 16.34 -22.37
N ALA A 169 -9.61 16.56 -22.97
CA ALA A 169 -9.73 16.79 -24.42
C ALA A 169 -9.07 18.10 -24.90
N LEU A 170 -8.82 19.04 -23.99
CA LEU A 170 -8.18 20.32 -24.29
C LEU A 170 -6.67 20.28 -24.06
N LEU A 171 -6.12 19.18 -23.56
CA LEU A 171 -4.68 19.05 -23.35
C LEU A 171 -3.94 18.95 -24.68
N SER A 172 -2.98 19.82 -24.86
CA SER A 172 -2.00 19.69 -25.94
C SER A 172 -0.97 18.60 -25.63
N GLN A 173 -0.34 18.05 -26.66
CA GLN A 173 0.71 17.05 -26.47
C GLN A 173 1.89 17.52 -25.57
N PRO A 174 2.38 18.75 -25.66
CA PRO A 174 3.40 19.27 -24.74
C PRO A 174 2.94 19.29 -23.28
N GLN A 175 1.68 19.67 -23.02
CA GLN A 175 1.12 19.68 -21.65
C GLN A 175 1.00 18.26 -21.07
N GLY A 176 0.63 17.28 -21.89
CA GLY A 176 0.61 15.88 -21.44
C GLY A 176 2.01 15.35 -21.12
N THR A 177 3.02 15.76 -21.87
CA THR A 177 4.41 15.42 -21.58
C THR A 177 4.86 16.02 -20.24
N GLU A 178 4.55 17.30 -19.99
CA GLU A 178 4.88 17.99 -18.73
C GLU A 178 4.20 17.31 -17.52
N LEU A 179 2.92 16.91 -17.64
CA LEU A 179 2.24 16.14 -16.61
C LEU A 179 2.94 14.82 -16.32
N GLY A 180 3.33 14.11 -17.37
CA GLY A 180 4.08 12.87 -17.24
C GLY A 180 5.42 13.07 -16.56
N GLU A 181 6.17 14.11 -16.92
CA GLU A 181 7.46 14.45 -16.29
C GLU A 181 7.30 14.72 -14.80
N ARG A 182 6.29 15.49 -14.39
CA ARG A 182 6.04 15.83 -12.99
C ARG A 182 5.53 14.64 -12.16
N LEU A 183 4.99 13.62 -12.81
CA LEU A 183 4.61 12.39 -12.14
C LEU A 183 5.81 11.47 -11.87
N PHE A 184 6.80 11.47 -12.81
CA PHE A 184 7.96 10.57 -12.76
C PHE A 184 9.19 11.18 -12.05
N TYR A 185 9.13 12.44 -11.63
CA TYR A 185 10.16 13.16 -10.88
C TYR A 185 9.55 13.85 -9.62
#